data_acd521e98e1d326f863b29080d03c030
#
_entry.id   acd521e98e1d326f863b29080d03c030
#
_cell.length_a   1.000
_cell.length_b   1.000
_cell.length_c   1.000
_cell.angle_alpha   90.00
_cell.angle_beta   90.00
_cell.angle_gamma   90.00
#
_symmetry.space_group_name_H-M   'P 1'
#
loop_
_entity.id
_entity.type
_entity.pdbx_description
1 polymer ?
#
loop_
_entity_poly.entity_id
_entity_poly.type
_entity_poly.pdbx_seq_one_letter_code
_entity_poly.pdbx_strand_id
1 'polypeptide(L)'
;MNFQQLRIVRETVRQNFNLTEVAEALFTSQPGVSKHIKDLEEELGVELFNRKGKRLTGLTEPGKEMIGIVERLLLDAQNIKQLANQFTQKDQGQLVVATTHTQARYVLPLVVKT
;
A
#
# COMPACT_ATOMS: atom_id res chain seq x y z
N MET A 1 -9.79 -9.53 -0.23
CA MET A 1 -8.46 -8.88 -0.40
C MET A 1 -8.55 -7.45 0.10
N ASN A 2 -7.54 -7.03 0.86
CA ASN A 2 -7.50 -5.67 1.38
C ASN A 2 -6.06 -5.18 1.42
N PHE A 3 -5.88 -3.87 1.67
CA PHE A 3 -4.55 -3.29 1.63
C PHE A 3 -3.65 -3.83 2.73
N GLN A 4 -4.20 -4.22 3.87
CA GLN A 4 -3.38 -4.80 4.92
C GLN A 4 -2.77 -6.13 4.46
N GLN A 5 -3.53 -6.97 3.79
CA GLN A 5 -3.01 -8.21 3.23
C GLN A 5 -1.93 -7.94 2.19
N LEU A 6 -2.13 -6.94 1.36
CA LEU A 6 -1.14 -6.58 0.35
C LEU A 6 0.14 -6.05 0.99
N ARG A 7 0.02 -5.26 2.05
CA ARG A 7 1.20 -4.78 2.78
C ARG A 7 1.96 -5.94 3.42
N ILE A 8 1.24 -6.94 3.92
CA ILE A 8 1.87 -8.12 4.50
C ILE A 8 2.65 -8.87 3.44
N VAL A 9 2.07 -9.05 2.25
CA VAL A 9 2.77 -9.73 1.15
C VAL A 9 4.05 -8.97 0.79
N ARG A 10 3.96 -7.66 0.63
CA ARG A 10 5.13 -6.86 0.28
C ARG A 10 6.20 -6.93 1.36
N GLU A 11 5.80 -6.81 2.61
CA GLU A 11 6.75 -6.83 3.71
C GLU A 11 7.39 -8.21 3.84
N THR A 12 6.65 -9.28 3.56
CA THR A 12 7.20 -10.63 3.61
C THR A 12 8.38 -10.77 2.64
N VAL A 13 8.25 -10.21 1.45
CA VAL A 13 9.36 -10.23 0.49
C VAL A 13 10.52 -9.38 1.00
N ARG A 14 10.23 -8.20 1.54
CA ARG A 14 11.26 -7.29 2.05
C ARG A 14 12.04 -7.87 3.22
N GLN A 15 11.39 -8.68 4.05
CA GLN A 15 12.02 -9.27 5.23
C GLN A 15 12.57 -10.66 4.95
N ASN A 16 12.78 -10.98 3.68
CA ASN A 16 13.35 -12.26 3.26
C ASN A 16 12.54 -13.43 3.80
N PHE A 17 11.21 -13.29 3.77
CA PHE A 17 10.25 -14.35 4.13
C PHE A 17 10.31 -14.74 5.61
N ASN A 18 10.82 -13.84 6.45
CA ASN A 18 10.85 -14.05 7.90
C ASN A 18 9.59 -13.45 8.51
N LEU A 19 8.63 -14.33 8.87
CA LEU A 19 7.34 -13.86 9.35
C LEU A 19 7.40 -13.17 10.70
N THR A 20 8.39 -13.52 11.53
CA THR A 20 8.57 -12.85 12.80
C THR A 20 8.92 -11.38 12.57
N GLU A 21 9.83 -11.12 11.63
CA GLU A 21 10.22 -9.75 11.32
C GLU A 21 9.10 -8.97 10.62
N VAL A 22 8.31 -9.66 9.79
CA VAL A 22 7.13 -9.02 9.19
C VAL A 22 6.17 -8.56 10.28
N ALA A 23 5.91 -9.43 11.25
CA ALA A 23 4.99 -9.10 12.35
C ALA A 23 5.51 -7.90 13.13
N GLU A 24 6.82 -7.85 13.42
CA GLU A 24 7.40 -6.72 14.12
C GLU A 24 7.32 -5.44 13.31
N ALA A 25 7.62 -5.51 12.04
CA ALA A 25 7.60 -4.32 11.17
C ALA A 25 6.21 -3.73 11.04
N LEU A 26 5.18 -4.56 11.09
CA LEU A 26 3.80 -4.12 10.90
C LEU A 26 3.04 -4.01 12.22
N PHE A 27 3.73 -4.16 13.35
CA PHE A 27 3.15 -4.03 14.70
C PHE A 27 1.97 -4.98 14.90
N THR A 28 2.15 -6.24 14.51
CA THR A 28 1.11 -7.24 14.65
C THR A 28 1.74 -8.56 15.10
N SER A 29 0.94 -9.61 15.21
CA SER A 29 1.43 -10.91 15.67
C SER A 29 1.76 -11.80 14.49
N GLN A 30 2.69 -12.74 14.69
CA GLN A 30 3.04 -13.68 13.64
C GLN A 30 1.84 -14.56 13.23
N PRO A 31 1.02 -15.08 14.15
CA PRO A 31 -0.18 -15.81 13.72
C PRO A 31 -1.13 -14.96 12.89
N GLY A 32 -1.23 -13.66 13.19
CA GLY A 32 -2.04 -12.75 12.38
C GLY A 32 -1.51 -12.60 10.97
N VAL A 33 -0.19 -12.46 10.84
CA VAL A 33 0.46 -12.40 9.52
C VAL A 33 0.16 -13.67 8.73
N SER A 34 0.38 -14.82 9.35
CA SER A 34 0.16 -16.10 8.68
C SER A 34 -1.29 -16.26 8.24
N LYS A 35 -2.22 -15.83 9.09
CA LYS A 35 -3.64 -15.94 8.77
C LYS A 35 -4.01 -15.06 7.58
N HIS A 36 -3.50 -13.83 7.56
CA HIS A 36 -3.78 -12.92 6.44
C HIS A 36 -3.25 -13.46 5.12
N ILE A 37 -2.05 -14.04 5.14
CA ILE A 37 -1.48 -14.65 3.94
C ILE A 37 -2.34 -15.81 3.47
N LYS A 38 -2.73 -16.69 4.40
CA LYS A 38 -3.54 -17.84 4.07
C LYS A 38 -4.90 -17.43 3.51
N ASP A 39 -5.54 -16.45 4.15
CA ASP A 39 -6.85 -15.99 3.69
C ASP A 39 -6.75 -15.41 2.27
N LEU A 40 -5.68 -14.67 1.99
CA LEU A 40 -5.49 -14.10 0.66
C LEU A 40 -5.26 -15.19 -0.37
N GLU A 41 -4.42 -16.18 -0.04
CA GLU A 41 -4.16 -17.28 -0.97
C GLU A 41 -5.42 -18.08 -1.24
N GLU A 42 -6.25 -18.28 -0.22
CA GLU A 42 -7.51 -18.99 -0.41
C GLU A 42 -8.47 -18.20 -1.29
N GLU A 43 -8.52 -16.89 -1.11
CA GLU A 43 -9.38 -16.05 -1.93
C GLU A 43 -8.94 -16.08 -3.39
N LEU A 44 -7.64 -16.03 -3.63
CA LEU A 44 -7.10 -16.00 -5.00
C LEU A 44 -7.07 -17.38 -5.66
N GLY A 45 -7.15 -18.43 -4.84
CA GLY A 45 -7.09 -19.79 -5.37
C GLY A 45 -5.71 -20.25 -5.78
N VAL A 46 -4.66 -19.52 -5.41
CA VAL A 46 -3.28 -19.91 -5.70
C VAL A 46 -2.43 -19.58 -4.48
N GLU A 47 -1.32 -20.29 -4.35
CA GLU A 47 -0.35 -19.96 -3.31
C GLU A 47 0.61 -18.90 -3.83
N LEU A 48 0.94 -17.96 -2.98
CA LEU A 48 1.88 -16.89 -3.32
C LEU A 48 3.28 -17.21 -2.84
N PHE A 49 3.41 -18.04 -1.80
CA PHE A 49 4.70 -18.35 -1.19
C PHE A 49 4.93 -19.84 -1.16
N ASN A 50 6.16 -20.24 -1.47
CA ASN A 50 6.61 -21.61 -1.26
C ASN A 50 6.89 -21.82 0.23
N ARG A 51 6.61 -23.04 0.70
CA ARG A 51 6.79 -23.37 2.11
C ARG A 51 7.63 -24.61 2.27
N LYS A 52 8.42 -24.61 3.35
CA LYS A 52 9.10 -25.82 3.80
C LYS A 52 8.71 -25.98 5.25
N GLY A 53 7.80 -26.91 5.52
CA GLY A 53 7.18 -27.00 6.83
C GLY A 53 6.35 -25.76 7.10
N LYS A 54 6.64 -25.07 8.21
CA LYS A 54 5.95 -23.84 8.56
C LYS A 54 6.65 -22.58 8.07
N ARG A 55 7.78 -22.74 7.37
CA ARG A 55 8.58 -21.59 6.95
C ARG A 55 8.30 -21.26 5.50
N LEU A 56 8.24 -19.97 5.21
CA LEU A 56 8.18 -19.50 3.84
C LEU A 56 9.61 -19.46 3.28
N THR A 57 9.77 -19.89 2.03
CA THR A 57 11.10 -19.98 1.43
C THR A 57 11.27 -19.12 0.20
N GLY A 58 10.19 -18.64 -0.38
CA GLY A 58 10.28 -17.79 -1.56
C GLY A 58 8.91 -17.60 -2.17
N LEU A 59 8.88 -16.94 -3.32
CA LEU A 59 7.64 -16.72 -4.06
C LEU A 59 7.41 -17.88 -5.01
N THR A 60 6.12 -18.27 -5.16
CA THR A 60 5.71 -19.17 -6.22
C THR A 60 5.73 -18.41 -7.56
N GLU A 61 5.51 -19.13 -8.67
CA GLU A 61 5.38 -18.45 -9.96
C GLU A 61 4.24 -17.44 -9.97
N PRO A 62 3.03 -17.77 -9.48
CA PRO A 62 1.99 -16.74 -9.36
C PRO A 62 2.43 -15.58 -8.46
N GLY A 63 3.12 -15.87 -7.36
CA GLY A 63 3.61 -14.83 -6.45
C GLY A 63 4.56 -13.88 -7.13
N LYS A 64 5.48 -14.41 -7.94
CA LYS A 64 6.43 -13.56 -8.67
C LYS A 64 5.73 -12.62 -9.64
N GLU A 65 4.68 -13.10 -10.29
CA GLU A 65 3.95 -12.26 -11.23
C GLU A 65 3.10 -11.24 -10.51
N MET A 66 2.56 -11.59 -9.35
CA MET A 66 1.65 -10.70 -8.64
C MET A 66 2.35 -9.65 -7.80
N ILE A 67 3.59 -9.91 -7.36
CA ILE A 67 4.27 -8.98 -6.44
C ILE A 67 4.45 -7.59 -7.07
N GLY A 68 4.71 -7.53 -8.36
CA GLY A 68 4.84 -6.24 -9.04
C GLY A 68 3.54 -5.46 -9.03
N ILE A 69 2.42 -6.15 -9.20
CA ILE A 69 1.11 -5.53 -9.15
C ILE A 69 0.80 -5.05 -7.73
N VAL A 70 1.11 -5.87 -6.73
CA VAL A 70 0.92 -5.51 -5.33
C VAL A 70 1.67 -4.22 -5.01
N GLU A 71 2.92 -4.13 -5.44
CA GLU A 71 3.72 -2.94 -5.16
C GLU A 71 3.16 -1.70 -5.84
N ARG A 72 2.67 -1.84 -7.09
CA ARG A 72 2.04 -0.70 -7.76
C ARG A 72 0.76 -0.26 -7.08
N LEU A 73 -0.07 -1.21 -6.62
CA LEU A 73 -1.29 -0.87 -5.91
C LEU A 73 -0.99 -0.10 -4.63
N LEU A 74 0.01 -0.55 -3.88
CA LEU A 74 0.37 0.12 -2.63
C LEU A 74 0.97 1.49 -2.89
N LEU A 75 1.77 1.61 -3.93
CA LEU A 75 2.32 2.90 -4.31
C LEU A 75 1.21 3.86 -4.74
N ASP A 76 0.26 3.37 -5.54
CA ASP A 76 -0.86 4.21 -5.97
C ASP A 76 -1.72 4.65 -4.79
N ALA A 77 -1.94 3.75 -3.82
CA ALA A 77 -2.68 4.12 -2.61
C ALA A 77 -1.95 5.24 -1.85
N GLN A 78 -0.63 5.14 -1.76
CA GLN A 78 0.17 6.17 -1.12
C GLN A 78 0.10 7.49 -1.90
N ASN A 79 0.14 7.41 -3.22
CA ASN A 79 0.04 8.59 -4.07
C ASN A 79 -1.30 9.30 -3.90
N ILE A 80 -2.38 8.54 -3.71
CA ILE A 80 -3.69 9.13 -3.43
C ILE A 80 -3.64 9.96 -2.16
N LYS A 81 -3.01 9.41 -1.10
CA LYS A 81 -2.91 10.13 0.17
C LYS A 81 -2.07 11.39 0.04
N GLN A 82 -0.96 11.29 -0.70
CA GLN A 82 -0.10 12.45 -0.91
C GLN A 82 -0.81 13.53 -1.70
N LEU A 83 -1.55 13.14 -2.73
CA LEU A 83 -2.30 14.08 -3.53
C LEU A 83 -3.35 14.80 -2.68
N ALA A 84 -4.08 14.05 -1.85
CA ALA A 84 -5.07 14.63 -0.96
C ALA A 84 -4.43 15.62 0.01
N ASN A 85 -3.25 15.27 0.55
CA ASN A 85 -2.53 16.17 1.46
C ASN A 85 -2.13 17.46 0.76
N GLN A 86 -1.71 17.39 -0.50
CA GLN A 86 -1.35 18.58 -1.23
C GLN A 86 -2.54 19.54 -1.37
N PHE A 87 -3.70 18.99 -1.67
CA PHE A 87 -4.90 19.82 -1.78
C PHE A 87 -5.30 20.43 -0.44
N THR A 88 -5.22 19.64 0.63
CA THR A 88 -5.53 20.14 1.96
C THR A 88 -4.58 21.27 2.37
N GLN A 89 -3.29 21.10 2.15
CA GLN A 89 -2.30 22.13 2.48
C GLN A 89 -2.47 23.36 1.62
N LYS A 90 -2.79 23.15 0.35
CA LYS A 90 -3.02 24.26 -0.55
C LYS A 90 -4.21 25.08 -0.12
N ASP A 91 -5.28 24.44 0.30
CA ASP A 91 -6.47 25.14 0.80
C ASP A 91 -6.12 25.94 2.05
N GLN A 92 -5.37 25.34 2.97
CA GLN A 92 -4.93 26.06 4.16
C GLN A 92 -4.04 27.24 3.82
N GLY A 93 -3.17 27.06 2.86
CA GLY A 93 -2.33 28.14 2.38
C GLY A 93 -3.14 29.27 1.77
N GLN A 94 -4.16 28.93 1.03
CA GLN A 94 -5.03 29.94 0.44
C GLN A 94 -5.76 30.73 1.52
N LEU A 95 -6.19 30.06 2.56
CA LEU A 95 -6.84 30.77 3.66
C LEU A 95 -5.89 31.75 4.33
N VAL A 96 -4.65 31.39 4.43
CA VAL A 96 -3.66 32.25 5.05
C VAL A 96 -3.29 33.41 4.15
N VAL A 97 -3.11 33.12 2.91
CA VAL A 97 -2.65 34.08 1.98
C VAL A 97 -3.75 34.79 1.35
N ALA A 98 -4.83 34.21 1.39
CA ALA A 98 -5.99 34.67 0.81
C ALA A 98 -5.88 35.94 0.26
N THR A 99 -5.37 36.15 -0.51
CA THR A 99 -5.19 37.25 -0.96
C THR A 99 -4.72 37.15 -2.24
N THR A 100 -4.98 36.76 -2.98
CA THR A 100 -4.46 36.74 -4.23
C THR A 100 -4.81 35.79 -5.14
N HIS A 101 -5.17 36.03 -5.21
CA HIS A 101 -5.26 35.42 -6.43
C HIS A 101 -5.58 34.61 -6.97
N THR A 102 -6.07 34.56 -6.72
CA THR A 102 -6.25 34.08 -7.37
C THR A 102 -6.44 33.15 -7.91
N GLN A 103 -6.99 33.33 -7.73
CA GLN A 103 -7.01 32.81 -8.45
C GLN A 103 -7.12 31.96 -8.84
N ALA A 104 -7.60 32.05 -8.35
CA ALA A 104 -7.62 31.60 -8.88
C ALA A 104 -8.00 30.58 -9.34
N ARG A 105 -8.70 30.62 -9.31
CA ARG A 105 -8.88 30.14 -9.87
C ARG A 105 -9.03 29.11 -10.14
N TYR A 106 -9.74 29.00 -9.96
CA TYR A 106 -9.67 28.56 -10.54
C TYR A 106 -9.66 27.86 -10.79
N VAL A 107 -9.94 27.72 -9.93
CA VAL A 107 -9.68 27.62 -10.33
C VAL A 107 -9.59 26.86 -10.83
N LEU A 108 -10.39 26.71 -10.62
CA LEU A 108 -10.16 26.65 -11.35
C LEU A 108 -9.91 26.18 -11.76
N PRO A 109 -10.07 25.84 -11.11
CA PRO A 109 -9.73 25.79 -11.77
C PRO A 109 -9.40 25.31 -12.24
N LEU A 110 -9.76 25.06 -11.79
CA LEU A 110 -9.25 25.24 -12.37
C LEU A 110 -8.83 24.76 -12.80
N VAL A 111 -9.31 24.73 -12.03
CA VAL A 111 -8.74 24.97 -12.52
C VAL A 111 -8.37 24.80 -13.03
N VAL A 112 -8.70 24.75 -12.41
CA VAL A 112 -8.18 25.19 -12.93
C VAL A 112 -7.84 25.22 -13.40
N LYS A 113 -7.97 25.27 -12.82
CA LYS A 113 -7.54 25.79 -13.33
C LYS A 113 -7.08 25.88 -13.47
N THR A 114 -7.48 25.86 -12.75
CA THR A 114 -6.99 26.31 -12.97
C THR A 114 -6.78 26.35 -13.39
#